data_6107f9b187cce590336237f67eba3e6f
#
_entry.id   6107f9b187cce590336237f67eba3e6f
#
_cell.length_a   1.000
_cell.length_b   1.000
_cell.length_c   1.000
_cell.angle_alpha   90.00
_cell.angle_beta   90.00
_cell.angle_gamma   90.00
#
_symmetry.space_group_name_H-M   'P 1'
#
loop_
_entity.id
_entity.type
_entity.pdbx_description
1 polymer ?
#
loop_
_entity_poly.entity_id
_entity_poly.type
_entity_poly.pdbx_seq_one_letter_code
_entity_poly.pdbx_strand_id
1 'polypeptide(L)'
;RFTAKLLDKPRFLAGSMGPLNKMLSMSSDVNDPGARLVDFDEVYHAYRDQVKALNEGGVDLYLIETITDTLNAKAAIKAIMDLEAEGLEHLPIWISGTITDRSGRTLSGQTTEAFWNSVKHAKPFAVGFNCALGADLMRPFIAEMSRVADTLVAAYPNAGLPNEMGQYDEQPHETAHAVEAWAKEGLVNILGGCCGTTPDHIRHVAEHVKGITPRVPPERAKALRLAGLEPFELA
;
A
#
# COMPACT_ATOMS: atom_id res chain seq x y z
N ARG A 1 -9.66 -16.69 -9.77
CA ARG A 1 -11.13 -16.87 -9.96
C ARG A 1 -11.61 -18.32 -9.74
N PHE A 2 -10.84 -19.35 -10.10
CA PHE A 2 -11.30 -20.73 -9.92
C PHE A 2 -11.50 -21.08 -8.44
N THR A 3 -10.51 -20.80 -7.59
CA THR A 3 -10.57 -21.02 -6.14
C THR A 3 -11.61 -20.13 -5.44
N ALA A 4 -11.78 -18.90 -5.91
CA ALA A 4 -12.74 -17.96 -5.32
C ALA A 4 -14.21 -18.42 -5.47
N LYS A 5 -14.53 -19.14 -6.54
CA LYS A 5 -15.89 -19.67 -6.79
C LYS A 5 -16.27 -20.89 -5.93
N LEU A 6 -15.30 -21.51 -5.27
CA LEU A 6 -15.50 -22.71 -4.44
C LEU A 6 -15.82 -22.40 -2.97
N LEU A 7 -15.90 -21.13 -2.60
CA LEU A 7 -16.06 -20.70 -1.21
C LEU A 7 -17.43 -20.06 -0.99
N ASP A 8 -18.01 -20.29 0.19
CA ASP A 8 -19.33 -19.78 0.60
C ASP A 8 -19.40 -18.24 0.69
N LYS A 9 -18.24 -17.58 0.71
CA LYS A 9 -18.12 -16.11 0.80
C LYS A 9 -17.43 -15.55 -0.44
N PRO A 10 -17.79 -14.34 -0.91
CA PRO A 10 -17.09 -13.68 -2.00
C PRO A 10 -15.60 -13.57 -1.72
N ARG A 11 -14.78 -13.79 -2.73
CA ARG A 11 -13.34 -13.59 -2.72
C ARG A 11 -12.99 -12.74 -3.94
N PHE A 12 -12.14 -11.75 -3.72
CA PHE A 12 -11.67 -10.85 -4.75
C PHE A 12 -10.21 -11.13 -5.06
N LEU A 13 -9.85 -11.08 -6.33
CA LEU A 13 -8.49 -11.24 -6.81
C LEU A 13 -7.88 -9.85 -7.01
N ALA A 14 -6.89 -9.51 -6.19
CA ALA A 14 -6.11 -8.29 -6.35
C ALA A 14 -4.96 -8.55 -7.32
N GLY A 15 -4.89 -7.76 -8.39
CA GLY A 15 -3.75 -7.75 -9.30
C GLY A 15 -2.60 -6.95 -8.71
N SER A 16 -1.58 -7.64 -8.20
CA SER A 16 -0.41 -7.00 -7.59
C SER A 16 0.45 -6.30 -8.63
N MET A 17 0.75 -5.04 -8.38
CA MET A 17 1.65 -4.17 -9.14
C MET A 17 2.72 -3.68 -8.16
N GLY A 18 3.80 -4.45 -8.04
CA GLY A 18 4.90 -4.15 -7.12
C GLY A 18 5.80 -3.01 -7.61
N PRO A 19 6.80 -2.62 -6.79
CA PRO A 19 7.81 -1.66 -7.20
C PRO A 19 8.68 -2.25 -8.31
N LEU A 20 9.15 -1.38 -9.21
CA LEU A 20 10.19 -1.73 -10.16
C LEU A 20 11.57 -1.73 -9.46
N ASN A 21 12.55 -2.35 -10.11
CA ASN A 21 13.94 -2.35 -9.64
C ASN A 21 14.69 -1.03 -9.88
N LYS A 22 13.99 -0.01 -10.38
CA LYS A 22 14.52 1.33 -10.64
C LYS A 22 13.58 2.38 -10.07
N MET A 23 14.15 3.44 -9.52
CA MET A 23 13.43 4.54 -8.89
C MET A 23 13.55 5.81 -9.73
N LEU A 24 12.44 6.51 -9.91
CA LEU A 24 12.36 7.75 -10.66
C LEU A 24 12.87 8.96 -9.87
N SER A 25 12.69 8.94 -8.55
CA SER A 25 12.99 10.09 -7.69
C SER A 25 14.43 10.12 -7.17
N MET A 26 15.18 9.02 -7.29
CA MET A 26 16.53 8.92 -6.75
C MET A 26 17.59 8.98 -7.84
N SER A 27 18.68 9.74 -7.57
CA SER A 27 19.84 9.73 -8.44
C SER A 27 20.58 8.39 -8.39
N SER A 28 21.05 7.96 -9.53
CA SER A 28 21.91 6.79 -9.69
C SER A 28 23.39 7.12 -9.53
N ASP A 29 23.75 8.40 -9.46
CA ASP A 29 25.13 8.89 -9.31
C ASP A 29 25.19 9.91 -8.15
N VAL A 30 26.07 9.65 -7.19
CA VAL A 30 26.27 10.52 -6.02
C VAL A 30 26.78 11.92 -6.43
N ASN A 31 27.51 12.02 -7.55
CA ASN A 31 28.08 13.27 -8.04
C ASN A 31 27.15 14.02 -9.02
N ASP A 32 26.08 13.39 -9.48
CA ASP A 32 25.07 14.00 -10.34
C ASP A 32 23.66 13.80 -9.78
N PRO A 33 23.11 14.78 -9.06
CA PRO A 33 21.76 14.70 -8.52
C PRO A 33 20.66 14.55 -9.59
N GLY A 34 20.96 14.90 -10.84
CA GLY A 34 20.04 14.77 -11.98
C GLY A 34 20.05 13.40 -12.65
N ALA A 35 21.08 12.58 -12.41
CA ALA A 35 21.20 11.27 -13.05
C ALA A 35 20.02 10.35 -12.69
N ARG A 36 19.49 9.66 -13.70
CA ARG A 36 18.43 8.67 -13.55
C ARG A 36 18.75 7.43 -14.37
N LEU A 37 18.42 6.25 -13.82
CA LEU A 37 18.57 4.96 -14.55
C LEU A 37 17.40 4.67 -15.50
N VAL A 38 16.31 5.41 -15.35
CA VAL A 38 15.06 5.20 -16.09
C VAL A 38 14.31 6.52 -16.12
N ASP A 39 13.57 6.79 -17.19
CA ASP A 39 12.66 7.94 -17.26
C ASP A 39 11.22 7.56 -16.92
N PHE A 40 10.37 8.58 -16.83
CA PHE A 40 8.96 8.38 -16.46
C PHE A 40 8.20 7.57 -17.49
N ASP A 41 8.48 7.78 -18.77
CA ASP A 41 7.76 7.12 -19.87
C ASP A 41 8.11 5.62 -19.94
N GLU A 42 9.36 5.25 -19.69
CA GLU A 42 9.77 3.84 -19.58
C GLU A 42 9.02 3.13 -18.44
N VAL A 43 8.95 3.76 -17.24
CA VAL A 43 8.22 3.21 -16.09
C VAL A 43 6.71 3.15 -16.37
N TYR A 44 6.15 4.21 -16.94
CA TYR A 44 4.75 4.26 -17.34
C TYR A 44 4.39 3.13 -18.31
N HIS A 45 5.18 2.90 -19.36
CA HIS A 45 4.93 1.83 -20.32
C HIS A 45 5.03 0.44 -19.69
N ALA A 46 6.00 0.22 -18.78
CA ALA A 46 6.12 -1.03 -18.06
C ALA A 46 4.87 -1.33 -17.22
N TYR A 47 4.35 -0.32 -16.48
CA TYR A 47 3.11 -0.48 -15.73
C TYR A 47 1.89 -0.63 -16.64
N ARG A 48 1.86 0.07 -17.77
CA ARG A 48 0.78 -0.04 -18.73
C ARG A 48 0.62 -1.49 -19.28
N ASP A 49 1.73 -2.14 -19.61
CA ASP A 49 1.71 -3.53 -20.05
C ASP A 49 1.26 -4.46 -18.92
N GLN A 50 1.70 -4.19 -17.69
CA GLN A 50 1.28 -4.96 -16.52
C GLN A 50 -0.23 -4.81 -16.23
N VAL A 51 -0.79 -3.60 -16.33
CA VAL A 51 -2.23 -3.33 -16.15
C VAL A 51 -3.05 -4.12 -17.18
N LYS A 52 -2.66 -4.09 -18.46
CA LYS A 52 -3.34 -4.87 -19.51
C LYS A 52 -3.35 -6.36 -19.20
N ALA A 53 -2.20 -6.92 -18.86
CA ALA A 53 -2.08 -8.35 -18.55
C ALA A 53 -2.91 -8.76 -17.32
N LEU A 54 -2.93 -7.93 -16.28
CA LEU A 54 -3.75 -8.16 -15.08
C LEU A 54 -5.25 -8.10 -15.40
N ASN A 55 -5.68 -7.11 -16.17
CA ASN A 55 -7.07 -6.97 -16.60
C ASN A 55 -7.52 -8.17 -17.43
N GLU A 56 -6.73 -8.56 -18.45
CA GLU A 56 -6.96 -9.77 -19.26
C GLU A 56 -7.00 -11.04 -18.40
N GLY A 57 -6.16 -11.12 -17.36
CA GLY A 57 -6.17 -12.19 -16.35
C GLY A 57 -7.43 -12.21 -15.48
N GLY A 58 -8.23 -11.15 -15.54
CA GLY A 58 -9.53 -11.05 -14.87
C GLY A 58 -9.40 -10.81 -13.38
N VAL A 59 -8.50 -9.93 -12.96
CA VAL A 59 -8.46 -9.43 -11.58
C VAL A 59 -9.72 -8.61 -11.25
N ASP A 60 -10.03 -8.48 -9.98
CA ASP A 60 -11.19 -7.72 -9.50
C ASP A 60 -10.81 -6.29 -9.06
N LEU A 61 -9.52 -6.04 -8.82
CA LEU A 61 -8.97 -4.73 -8.45
C LEU A 61 -7.46 -4.67 -8.75
N TYR A 62 -6.92 -3.47 -8.88
CA TYR A 62 -5.48 -3.22 -8.97
C TYR A 62 -4.92 -2.90 -7.58
N LEU A 63 -3.85 -3.60 -7.18
CA LEU A 63 -3.11 -3.36 -5.94
C LEU A 63 -1.71 -2.83 -6.27
N ILE A 64 -1.54 -1.51 -6.21
CA ILE A 64 -0.23 -0.86 -6.32
C ILE A 64 0.43 -0.94 -4.94
N GLU A 65 1.36 -1.88 -4.75
CA GLU A 65 1.86 -2.21 -3.41
C GLU A 65 3.37 -2.13 -3.27
N THR A 66 3.81 -2.09 -2.01
CA THR A 66 5.22 -2.03 -1.61
C THR A 66 5.93 -0.82 -2.23
N ILE A 67 5.19 0.27 -2.36
CA ILE A 67 5.68 1.48 -3.02
C ILE A 67 6.66 2.21 -2.13
N THR A 68 7.90 2.33 -2.61
CA THR A 68 9.00 3.05 -1.96
C THR A 68 9.27 4.41 -2.59
N ASP A 69 8.75 4.65 -3.80
CA ASP A 69 8.87 5.89 -4.56
C ASP A 69 7.50 6.34 -5.08
N THR A 70 7.03 7.50 -4.60
CA THR A 70 5.73 8.03 -5.00
C THR A 70 5.64 8.42 -6.47
N LEU A 71 6.75 8.72 -7.15
CA LEU A 71 6.73 9.00 -8.58
C LEU A 71 6.52 7.73 -9.40
N ASN A 72 7.08 6.59 -8.97
CA ASN A 72 6.77 5.28 -9.55
C ASN A 72 5.28 4.94 -9.37
N ALA A 73 4.72 5.19 -8.18
CA ALA A 73 3.28 5.01 -7.96
C ALA A 73 2.43 5.88 -8.91
N LYS A 74 2.82 7.13 -9.16
CA LYS A 74 2.13 8.02 -10.10
C LYS A 74 2.20 7.51 -11.54
N ALA A 75 3.28 6.89 -11.95
CA ALA A 75 3.38 6.25 -13.26
C ALA A 75 2.40 5.07 -13.39
N ALA A 76 2.27 4.24 -12.35
CA ALA A 76 1.28 3.16 -12.30
C ALA A 76 -0.16 3.68 -12.32
N ILE A 77 -0.48 4.70 -11.51
CA ILE A 77 -1.78 5.36 -11.50
C ILE A 77 -2.12 5.93 -12.87
N LYS A 78 -1.18 6.65 -13.50
CA LYS A 78 -1.38 7.19 -14.84
C LYS A 78 -1.64 6.09 -15.87
N ALA A 79 -0.92 4.98 -15.81
CA ALA A 79 -1.11 3.85 -16.72
C ALA A 79 -2.54 3.27 -16.61
N ILE A 80 -3.07 3.12 -15.40
CA ILE A 80 -4.46 2.68 -15.17
C ILE A 80 -5.43 3.70 -15.75
N MET A 81 -5.32 4.98 -15.37
CA MET A 81 -6.25 6.03 -15.78
C MET A 81 -6.29 6.23 -17.30
N ASP A 82 -5.14 6.18 -17.98
CA ASP A 82 -5.08 6.32 -19.44
C ASP A 82 -5.73 5.12 -20.13
N LEU A 83 -5.49 3.89 -19.64
CA LEU A 83 -6.11 2.70 -20.20
C LEU A 83 -7.63 2.66 -19.99
N GLU A 84 -8.11 3.13 -18.84
CA GLU A 84 -9.55 3.30 -18.62
C GLU A 84 -10.15 4.35 -19.57
N ALA A 85 -9.46 5.47 -19.80
CA ALA A 85 -9.88 6.46 -20.79
C ALA A 85 -9.89 5.91 -22.24
N GLU A 86 -9.07 4.92 -22.52
CA GLU A 86 -9.02 4.19 -23.80
C GLU A 86 -10.07 3.07 -23.90
N GLY A 87 -10.86 2.85 -22.85
CA GLY A 87 -11.97 1.88 -22.82
C GLY A 87 -11.69 0.58 -22.07
N LEU A 88 -10.59 0.49 -21.34
CA LEU A 88 -10.39 -0.63 -20.42
C LEU A 88 -11.44 -0.58 -19.27
N GLU A 89 -11.86 -1.73 -18.79
CA GLU A 89 -12.81 -1.82 -17.66
C GLU A 89 -12.26 -1.09 -16.42
N HIS A 90 -13.08 -0.24 -15.82
CA HIS A 90 -12.74 0.43 -14.57
C HIS A 90 -12.73 -0.57 -13.41
N LEU A 91 -11.60 -0.69 -12.72
CA LEU A 91 -11.46 -1.50 -11.52
C LEU A 91 -10.99 -0.64 -10.34
N PRO A 92 -11.41 -0.97 -9.11
CA PRO A 92 -10.94 -0.25 -7.92
C PRO A 92 -9.41 -0.30 -7.79
N ILE A 93 -8.82 0.80 -7.31
CA ILE A 93 -7.38 0.90 -7.04
C ILE A 93 -7.16 0.85 -5.53
N TRP A 94 -6.27 -0.04 -5.08
CA TRP A 94 -5.74 -0.06 -3.72
C TRP A 94 -4.26 0.32 -3.78
N ILE A 95 -3.82 1.29 -2.95
CA ILE A 95 -2.44 1.76 -2.93
C ILE A 95 -1.81 1.48 -1.57
N SER A 96 -0.67 0.82 -1.56
CA SER A 96 0.07 0.49 -0.35
C SER A 96 1.54 0.91 -0.48
N GLY A 97 1.96 1.82 0.40
CA GLY A 97 3.34 2.25 0.51
C GLY A 97 4.16 1.36 1.43
N THR A 98 5.45 1.60 1.45
CA THR A 98 6.37 0.94 2.39
C THR A 98 7.19 1.99 3.13
N ILE A 99 7.05 2.00 4.45
CA ILE A 99 7.93 2.76 5.34
C ILE A 99 9.16 1.92 5.58
N THR A 100 10.31 2.42 5.14
CA THR A 100 11.53 1.61 5.04
C THR A 100 12.24 1.40 6.37
N ASP A 101 12.02 2.29 7.34
CA ASP A 101 12.65 2.23 8.65
C ASP A 101 11.88 3.03 9.72
N ARG A 102 12.47 3.12 10.91
CA ARG A 102 11.87 3.85 12.04
C ARG A 102 11.81 5.37 11.85
N SER A 103 12.41 5.94 10.79
CA SER A 103 12.29 7.38 10.51
C SER A 103 10.88 7.77 10.06
N GLY A 104 10.05 6.79 9.67
CA GLY A 104 8.68 7.00 9.23
C GLY A 104 8.55 7.51 7.81
N ARG A 105 9.55 7.25 6.98
CA ARG A 105 9.59 7.71 5.59
C ARG A 105 9.63 6.55 4.61
N THR A 106 9.09 6.78 3.43
CA THR A 106 9.36 5.94 2.25
C THR A 106 10.83 6.12 1.83
N LEU A 107 11.35 5.25 0.98
CA LEU A 107 12.73 5.35 0.50
C LEU A 107 12.97 6.66 -0.29
N SER A 108 11.97 7.17 -1.00
CA SER A 108 12.04 8.49 -1.65
C SER A 108 11.80 9.67 -0.69
N GLY A 109 11.67 9.42 0.62
CA GLY A 109 11.73 10.40 1.69
C GLY A 109 10.39 10.94 2.20
N GLN A 110 9.24 10.52 1.65
CA GLN A 110 7.93 11.02 2.04
C GLN A 110 7.51 10.51 3.42
N THR A 111 6.95 11.41 4.24
CA THR A 111 6.18 11.06 5.43
C THR A 111 4.84 10.43 5.06
N THR A 112 4.14 9.85 6.03
CA THR A 112 2.82 9.22 5.83
C THR A 112 1.82 10.17 5.17
N GLU A 113 1.65 11.40 5.69
CA GLU A 113 0.71 12.37 5.11
C GLU A 113 1.18 12.88 3.74
N ALA A 114 2.47 13.06 3.52
CA ALA A 114 3.02 13.42 2.22
C ALA A 114 2.78 12.30 1.19
N PHE A 115 2.96 11.03 1.58
CA PHE A 115 2.61 9.89 0.74
C PHE A 115 1.13 9.92 0.34
N TRP A 116 0.22 10.06 1.32
CA TRP A 116 -1.22 10.16 1.04
C TRP A 116 -1.54 11.31 0.08
N ASN A 117 -1.03 12.52 0.35
CA ASN A 117 -1.26 13.68 -0.51
C ASN A 117 -0.72 13.48 -1.94
N SER A 118 0.34 12.68 -2.11
CA SER A 118 0.91 12.36 -3.43
C SER A 118 0.02 11.45 -4.27
N VAL A 119 -0.73 10.53 -3.65
CA VAL A 119 -1.45 9.46 -4.36
C VAL A 119 -2.98 9.58 -4.31
N LYS A 120 -3.54 10.41 -3.42
CA LYS A 120 -5.01 10.55 -3.23
C LYS A 120 -5.78 10.96 -4.47
N HIS A 121 -5.13 11.60 -5.46
CA HIS A 121 -5.77 12.00 -6.72
C HIS A 121 -6.29 10.80 -7.54
N ALA A 122 -5.74 9.61 -7.31
CA ALA A 122 -6.24 8.35 -7.88
C ALA A 122 -7.60 7.93 -7.30
N LYS A 123 -8.08 8.58 -6.25
CA LYS A 123 -9.29 8.21 -5.50
C LYS A 123 -9.33 6.72 -5.16
N PRO A 124 -8.27 6.17 -4.55
CA PRO A 124 -8.21 4.75 -4.26
C PRO A 124 -9.31 4.35 -3.28
N PHE A 125 -9.84 3.13 -3.41
CA PHE A 125 -10.81 2.61 -2.45
C PHE A 125 -10.16 2.28 -1.11
N ALA A 126 -8.86 2.01 -1.10
CA ALA A 126 -8.06 1.79 0.10
C ALA A 126 -6.63 2.31 -0.07
N VAL A 127 -6.05 2.80 1.03
CA VAL A 127 -4.64 3.22 1.12
C VAL A 127 -4.03 2.68 2.41
N GLY A 128 -2.74 2.46 2.44
CA GLY A 128 -2.07 2.04 3.66
C GLY A 128 -0.60 1.69 3.47
N PHE A 129 -0.12 0.78 4.32
CA PHE A 129 1.27 0.35 4.31
C PHE A 129 1.40 -1.17 4.42
N ASN A 130 2.47 -1.68 3.82
CA ASN A 130 2.87 -3.08 3.93
C ASN A 130 4.38 -3.22 3.97
N CYS A 131 4.82 -4.41 4.41
CA CYS A 131 6.21 -4.83 4.36
C CYS A 131 7.17 -3.99 5.23
N ALA A 132 8.47 -4.27 5.17
CA ALA A 132 9.60 -3.70 5.87
C ALA A 132 9.52 -3.79 7.41
N LEU A 133 8.40 -3.48 8.01
CA LEU A 133 8.20 -3.45 9.46
C LEU A 133 7.25 -4.55 9.91
N GLY A 134 7.46 -5.03 11.13
CA GLY A 134 6.46 -5.79 11.89
C GLY A 134 5.35 -4.87 12.42
N ALA A 135 4.29 -5.49 12.97
CA ALA A 135 3.11 -4.77 13.38
C ALA A 135 3.42 -3.66 14.40
N ASP A 136 4.18 -3.92 15.44
CA ASP A 136 4.47 -2.94 16.50
C ASP A 136 5.15 -1.68 15.96
N LEU A 137 6.11 -1.84 15.03
CA LEU A 137 6.85 -0.73 14.45
C LEU A 137 6.03 0.02 13.38
N MET A 138 5.08 -0.64 12.73
CA MET A 138 4.21 -0.02 11.72
C MET A 138 3.08 0.81 12.35
N ARG A 139 2.68 0.51 13.59
CA ARG A 139 1.53 1.12 14.25
C ARG A 139 1.48 2.66 14.20
N PRO A 140 2.55 3.42 14.50
CA PRO A 140 2.49 4.89 14.47
C PRO A 140 2.09 5.44 13.08
N PHE A 141 2.57 4.81 12.03
CA PHE A 141 2.32 5.23 10.65
C PHE A 141 0.90 4.86 10.20
N ILE A 142 0.38 3.71 10.66
CA ILE A 142 -1.02 3.36 10.45
C ILE A 142 -1.95 4.30 11.20
N ALA A 143 -1.62 4.71 12.43
CA ALA A 143 -2.39 5.69 13.19
C ALA A 143 -2.42 7.06 12.48
N GLU A 144 -1.28 7.51 11.94
CA GLU A 144 -1.22 8.73 11.15
C GLU A 144 -2.03 8.60 9.84
N MET A 145 -1.88 7.51 9.09
CA MET A 145 -2.67 7.25 7.89
C MET A 145 -4.17 7.25 8.20
N SER A 146 -4.56 6.62 9.31
CA SER A 146 -5.95 6.60 9.78
C SER A 146 -6.51 8.01 10.03
N ARG A 147 -5.69 8.92 10.53
CA ARG A 147 -6.08 10.31 10.79
C ARG A 147 -6.26 11.13 9.52
N VAL A 148 -5.47 10.87 8.47
CA VAL A 148 -5.41 11.74 7.28
C VAL A 148 -6.14 11.19 6.06
N ALA A 149 -6.34 9.87 5.95
CA ALA A 149 -6.99 9.28 4.79
C ALA A 149 -8.50 9.31 4.91
N ASP A 150 -9.17 9.91 3.92
CA ASP A 150 -10.62 9.97 3.75
C ASP A 150 -11.17 8.78 2.93
N THR A 151 -10.43 7.70 2.89
CA THR A 151 -10.78 6.39 2.29
C THR A 151 -10.49 5.25 3.26
N LEU A 152 -10.70 3.99 2.86
CA LEU A 152 -10.38 2.83 3.71
C LEU A 152 -8.88 2.74 3.97
N VAL A 153 -8.51 2.33 5.18
CA VAL A 153 -7.11 2.10 5.56
C VAL A 153 -6.82 0.62 5.63
N ALA A 154 -5.75 0.21 4.94
CA ALA A 154 -5.26 -1.15 4.88
C ALA A 154 -3.86 -1.28 5.51
N ALA A 155 -3.61 -2.39 6.18
CA ALA A 155 -2.30 -2.70 6.73
C ALA A 155 -1.98 -4.20 6.64
N TYR A 156 -0.79 -4.52 6.13
CA TYR A 156 -0.31 -5.91 6.09
C TYR A 156 1.20 -5.95 6.37
N PRO A 157 1.55 -5.98 7.68
CA PRO A 157 2.92 -6.00 8.15
C PRO A 157 3.61 -7.32 7.86
N ASN A 158 4.93 -7.36 8.01
CA ASN A 158 5.68 -8.60 8.10
C ASN A 158 5.36 -9.32 9.42
N ALA A 159 5.62 -10.63 9.48
CA ALA A 159 5.61 -11.41 10.72
C ALA A 159 6.88 -11.10 11.55
N GLY A 160 6.94 -9.87 12.09
CA GLY A 160 8.11 -9.31 12.76
C GLY A 160 9.18 -8.77 11.80
N LEU A 161 10.41 -8.75 12.29
CA LEU A 161 11.61 -8.42 11.49
C LEU A 161 12.38 -9.71 11.16
N PRO A 162 13.09 -9.74 10.02
CA PRO A 162 13.92 -10.89 9.70
C PRO A 162 15.06 -11.04 10.73
N ASN A 163 15.33 -12.27 11.15
CA ASN A 163 16.48 -12.63 11.96
C ASN A 163 17.79 -12.59 11.14
N GLU A 164 18.92 -12.92 11.78
CA GLU A 164 20.24 -12.94 11.13
C GLU A 164 20.33 -13.89 9.92
N MET A 165 19.46 -14.89 9.85
CA MET A 165 19.36 -15.84 8.73
C MET A 165 18.33 -15.42 7.68
N GLY A 166 17.70 -14.24 7.83
CA GLY A 166 16.64 -13.74 6.95
C GLY A 166 15.28 -14.42 7.16
N GLN A 167 15.08 -15.16 8.24
CA GLN A 167 13.83 -15.84 8.57
C GLN A 167 12.96 -14.96 9.46
N TYR A 168 11.65 -15.21 9.45
CA TYR A 168 10.66 -14.50 10.25
C TYR A 168 10.16 -15.43 11.34
N ASP A 169 10.35 -15.04 12.61
CA ASP A 169 10.11 -15.89 13.77
C ASP A 169 8.85 -15.50 14.57
N GLU A 170 8.22 -14.34 14.25
CA GLU A 170 7.01 -13.90 14.93
C GLU A 170 5.88 -14.91 14.73
N GLN A 171 5.24 -15.29 15.82
CA GLN A 171 4.23 -16.32 15.81
C GLN A 171 2.83 -15.76 15.43
N PRO A 172 1.93 -16.60 14.89
CA PRO A 172 0.58 -16.18 14.48
C PRO A 172 -0.21 -15.40 15.53
N HIS A 173 -0.11 -15.79 16.81
CA HIS A 173 -0.84 -15.13 17.88
C HIS A 173 -0.25 -13.74 18.24
N GLU A 174 1.05 -13.54 18.07
CA GLU A 174 1.73 -12.27 18.33
C GLU A 174 1.30 -11.24 17.31
N THR A 175 1.41 -11.56 16.01
CA THR A 175 0.90 -10.70 14.93
C THR A 175 -0.59 -10.39 15.12
N ALA A 176 -1.41 -11.42 15.40
CA ALA A 176 -2.84 -11.24 15.55
C ALA A 176 -3.19 -10.31 16.72
N HIS A 177 -2.50 -10.43 17.85
CA HIS A 177 -2.71 -9.58 19.01
C HIS A 177 -2.37 -8.10 18.72
N ALA A 178 -1.25 -7.86 18.03
CA ALA A 178 -0.85 -6.50 17.66
C ALA A 178 -1.87 -5.82 16.71
N VAL A 179 -2.33 -6.53 15.67
CA VAL A 179 -3.29 -5.94 14.72
C VAL A 179 -4.72 -5.88 15.29
N GLU A 180 -5.07 -6.73 16.25
CA GLU A 180 -6.32 -6.63 17.00
C GLU A 180 -6.41 -5.30 17.76
N ALA A 181 -5.30 -4.87 18.38
CA ALA A 181 -5.23 -3.57 19.04
C ALA A 181 -5.54 -2.43 18.05
N TRP A 182 -5.00 -2.48 16.83
CA TRP A 182 -5.31 -1.47 15.81
C TRP A 182 -6.80 -1.46 15.42
N ALA A 183 -7.39 -2.65 15.30
CA ALA A 183 -8.81 -2.78 14.98
C ALA A 183 -9.69 -2.22 16.11
N LYS A 184 -9.38 -2.52 17.38
CA LYS A 184 -10.07 -2.01 18.57
C LYS A 184 -9.97 -0.48 18.70
N GLU A 185 -8.84 0.10 18.28
CA GLU A 185 -8.63 1.54 18.23
C GLU A 185 -9.31 2.21 17.02
N GLY A 186 -9.89 1.44 16.11
CA GLY A 186 -10.54 1.97 14.90
C GLY A 186 -9.53 2.55 13.89
N LEU A 187 -8.33 1.97 13.77
CA LEU A 187 -7.29 2.48 12.88
C LEU A 187 -7.36 1.89 11.47
N VAL A 188 -7.98 0.75 11.27
CA VAL A 188 -7.91 -0.04 10.04
C VAL A 188 -9.26 -0.56 9.57
N ASN A 189 -9.35 -0.84 8.27
CA ASN A 189 -10.50 -1.47 7.62
C ASN A 189 -10.12 -2.83 7.00
N ILE A 190 -8.88 -2.97 6.54
CA ILE A 190 -8.38 -4.16 5.85
C ILE A 190 -7.10 -4.57 6.54
N LEU A 191 -6.99 -5.85 6.89
CA LEU A 191 -5.82 -6.45 7.51
C LEU A 191 -5.34 -7.64 6.71
N GLY A 192 -4.04 -7.80 6.69
CA GLY A 192 -3.37 -8.93 6.03
C GLY A 192 -1.98 -9.14 6.61
N GLY A 193 -1.12 -9.79 5.86
CA GLY A 193 0.27 -9.99 6.20
C GLY A 193 1.16 -9.99 4.96
N CYS A 194 2.44 -9.72 5.15
CA CYS A 194 3.46 -9.67 4.12
C CYS A 194 4.53 -10.74 4.38
N CYS A 195 5.81 -10.39 4.37
CA CYS A 195 6.90 -11.36 4.53
C CYS A 195 6.80 -12.16 5.84
N GLY A 196 7.02 -13.46 5.75
CA GLY A 196 6.92 -14.38 6.89
C GLY A 196 5.50 -14.80 7.27
N THR A 197 4.47 -14.14 6.74
CA THR A 197 3.07 -14.47 7.05
C THR A 197 2.67 -15.80 6.42
N THR A 198 2.10 -16.68 7.22
CA THR A 198 1.56 -17.99 6.82
C THR A 198 0.02 -17.97 6.84
N PRO A 199 -0.64 -18.98 6.25
CA PRO A 199 -2.10 -19.12 6.39
C PRO A 199 -2.59 -19.13 7.84
N ASP A 200 -1.77 -19.62 8.77
CA ASP A 200 -2.10 -19.67 10.19
C ASP A 200 -2.12 -18.27 10.83
N HIS A 201 -1.20 -17.40 10.44
CA HIS A 201 -1.24 -15.98 10.82
C HIS A 201 -2.56 -15.33 10.38
N ILE A 202 -2.96 -15.52 9.11
CA ILE A 202 -4.19 -14.95 8.58
C ILE A 202 -5.43 -15.49 9.31
N ARG A 203 -5.43 -16.79 9.66
CA ARG A 203 -6.51 -17.39 10.44
C ARG A 203 -6.62 -16.73 11.82
N HIS A 204 -5.52 -16.58 12.55
CA HIS A 204 -5.50 -15.91 13.86
C HIS A 204 -5.94 -14.45 13.76
N VAL A 205 -5.43 -13.69 12.78
CA VAL A 205 -5.88 -12.31 12.54
C VAL A 205 -7.39 -12.26 12.33
N ALA A 206 -7.94 -13.12 11.47
CA ALA A 206 -9.37 -13.14 11.17
C ALA A 206 -10.23 -13.50 12.41
N GLU A 207 -9.75 -14.41 13.27
CA GLU A 207 -10.41 -14.78 14.52
C GLU A 207 -10.41 -13.63 15.53
N HIS A 208 -9.28 -12.95 15.71
CA HIS A 208 -9.08 -11.87 16.67
C HIS A 208 -9.89 -10.62 16.33
N VAL A 209 -10.02 -10.28 15.05
CA VAL A 209 -10.75 -9.07 14.64
C VAL A 209 -12.25 -9.31 14.40
N LYS A 210 -12.71 -10.54 14.61
CA LYS A 210 -14.11 -10.90 14.38
C LYS A 210 -15.04 -10.10 15.30
N GLY A 211 -16.00 -9.39 14.67
CA GLY A 211 -16.99 -8.60 15.39
C GLY A 211 -16.51 -7.22 15.87
N ILE A 212 -15.26 -6.85 15.60
CA ILE A 212 -14.79 -5.50 15.86
C ILE A 212 -15.34 -4.56 14.78
N THR A 213 -15.83 -3.39 15.20
CA THR A 213 -16.35 -2.37 14.29
C THR A 213 -15.22 -1.79 13.43
N PRO A 214 -15.35 -1.78 12.10
CA PRO A 214 -14.33 -1.19 11.24
C PRO A 214 -14.17 0.31 11.48
N ARG A 215 -12.99 0.83 11.12
CA ARG A 215 -12.72 2.27 11.07
C ARG A 215 -13.72 3.00 10.19
N VAL A 216 -14.16 4.18 10.63
CA VAL A 216 -14.93 5.12 9.82
C VAL A 216 -13.95 6.16 9.24
N PRO A 217 -13.87 6.32 7.90
CA PRO A 217 -13.04 7.36 7.31
C PRO A 217 -13.44 8.74 7.81
N PRO A 218 -12.48 9.63 8.19
CA PRO A 218 -12.80 10.96 8.66
C PRO A 218 -13.28 11.86 7.50
N GLU A 219 -14.20 12.74 7.79
CA GLU A 219 -14.47 13.87 6.89
C GLU A 219 -13.35 14.90 7.04
N ARG A 220 -12.76 15.30 5.90
CA ARG A 220 -11.74 16.34 5.90
C ARG A 220 -12.24 17.59 5.19
N ALA A 221 -12.01 18.75 5.81
CA ALA A 221 -12.30 20.05 5.20
C ALA A 221 -11.59 20.17 3.83
N LYS A 222 -12.24 20.85 2.88
CA LYS A 222 -11.63 21.15 1.59
C LYS A 222 -10.46 22.11 1.81
N ALA A 223 -9.29 21.74 1.34
CA ALA A 223 -8.07 22.55 1.37
C ALA A 223 -7.16 22.16 0.20
N LEU A 224 -6.27 23.05 -0.20
CA LEU A 224 -5.18 22.70 -1.10
C LEU A 224 -4.14 21.90 -0.32
N ARG A 225 -3.95 20.64 -0.69
CA ARG A 225 -2.95 19.75 -0.08
C ARG A 225 -1.97 19.30 -1.13
N LEU A 226 -0.72 19.63 -0.91
CA LEU A 226 0.42 19.26 -1.75
C LEU A 226 1.37 18.38 -0.95
N ALA A 227 2.30 17.73 -1.64
CA ALA A 227 3.35 16.94 -1.04
C ALA A 227 4.68 17.16 -1.76
N GLY A 228 5.70 17.45 -0.96
CA GLY A 228 7.10 17.17 -1.26
C GLY A 228 7.52 15.96 -0.43
N LEU A 229 8.61 16.07 0.33
CA LEU A 229 8.97 15.10 1.38
C LEU A 229 8.02 15.22 2.57
N GLU A 230 7.59 16.44 2.86
CA GLU A 230 6.61 16.79 3.89
C GLU A 230 5.27 17.18 3.26
N PRO A 231 4.17 17.07 4.02
CA PRO A 231 2.89 17.60 3.57
C PRO A 231 2.88 19.13 3.61
N PHE A 232 2.14 19.72 2.69
CA PHE A 232 1.84 21.16 2.69
C PHE A 232 0.34 21.35 2.56
N GLU A 233 -0.27 22.10 3.47
CA GLU A 233 -1.68 22.43 3.45
C GLU A 233 -1.86 23.94 3.46
N LEU A 234 -2.69 24.45 2.55
CA LEU A 234 -3.16 25.82 2.51
C LEU A 234 -4.67 25.79 2.76
N ALA A 235 -5.05 26.33 3.93
CA ALA A 235 -6.45 26.48 4.35
C ALA A 235 -7.11 27.73 3.76
#